data_48820ae13f2bb9496e946f1635dc895d
#
_entry.id   48820ae13f2bb9496e946f1635dc895d
#
_cell.length_a   1.000
_cell.length_b   1.000
_cell.length_c   1.000
_cell.angle_alpha   90.00
_cell.angle_beta   90.00
_cell.angle_gamma   90.00
#
_symmetry.space_group_name_H-M   'P 1'
#
loop_
_entity.id
_entity.type
_entity.pdbx_description
1 polymer ?
#
loop_
_entity_poly.entity_id
_entity_poly.type
_entity_poly.pdbx_seq_one_letter_code
_entity_poly.pdbx_strand_id
1 'polypeptide(L)'
;AKCGQADCAENSTFTTVDPQLTVGLFSSIALDDLGRPVISYQGFGGLKVAKCLLADCTGVKGNPSNLVDSSGIGVQYTSIAIGQGGRPLVAYYDVDNLDLRVAKCANADCLGTSQVTAVDSAGDVGRFASMAIGADGLPVIAYYDATNGDLKVVKCATQTCAVWQ
;
A
#
# COMPACT_ATOMS: atom_id res chain seq x y z
N ALA A 1 -7.76 13.10 -6.32
CA ALA A 1 -8.18 14.51 -6.32
C ALA A 1 -7.91 15.15 -4.95
N LYS A 2 -7.61 16.43 -4.94
CA LYS A 2 -7.57 17.25 -3.73
C LYS A 2 -8.79 18.15 -3.72
N CYS A 3 -9.55 18.12 -2.64
CA CYS A 3 -10.72 18.97 -2.49
C CYS A 3 -10.31 20.40 -2.11
N GLY A 4 -10.87 21.40 -2.78
CA GLY A 4 -10.66 22.81 -2.47
C GLY A 4 -11.42 23.27 -1.24
N GLN A 5 -12.53 22.56 -0.93
CA GLN A 5 -13.36 22.75 0.26
C GLN A 5 -13.65 21.41 0.94
N ALA A 6 -14.15 21.44 2.17
CA ALA A 6 -14.38 20.23 2.98
C ALA A 6 -15.41 19.25 2.35
N ASP A 7 -16.34 19.75 1.57
CA ASP A 7 -17.37 18.97 0.87
C ASP A 7 -16.99 18.54 -0.54
N CYS A 8 -15.78 18.89 -1.00
CA CYS A 8 -15.28 18.66 -2.37
C CYS A 8 -16.18 19.27 -3.49
N ALA A 9 -17.06 20.21 -3.16
CA ALA A 9 -18.04 20.73 -4.10
C ALA A 9 -17.42 21.69 -5.16
N GLU A 10 -16.40 22.44 -4.77
CA GLU A 10 -15.77 23.45 -5.63
C GLU A 10 -14.24 23.44 -5.55
N ASN A 11 -13.60 23.93 -6.60
CA ASN A 11 -12.14 24.11 -6.69
C ASN A 11 -11.33 22.81 -6.47
N SER A 12 -11.91 21.65 -6.78
CA SER A 12 -11.19 20.37 -6.74
C SER A 12 -10.21 20.27 -7.91
N THR A 13 -8.98 19.82 -7.62
CA THR A 13 -7.96 19.56 -8.64
C THR A 13 -7.85 18.08 -8.93
N PHE A 14 -7.72 17.73 -10.21
CA PHE A 14 -7.54 16.35 -10.67
C PHE A 14 -6.18 16.23 -11.32
N THR A 15 -5.35 15.30 -10.82
CA THR A 15 -4.00 15.06 -11.33
C THR A 15 -3.87 13.60 -11.71
N THR A 16 -3.37 13.32 -12.92
CA THR A 16 -2.97 11.97 -13.32
C THR A 16 -1.60 11.65 -12.71
N VAL A 17 -1.56 10.68 -11.80
CA VAL A 17 -0.35 10.29 -11.05
C VAL A 17 0.51 9.33 -11.86
N ASP A 18 -0.10 8.36 -12.51
CA ASP A 18 0.55 7.39 -13.41
C ASP A 18 -0.25 7.31 -14.72
N PRO A 19 0.32 7.78 -15.86
CA PRO A 19 -0.37 7.77 -17.14
C PRO A 19 -0.26 6.44 -17.91
N GLN A 20 0.34 5.40 -17.31
CA GLN A 20 0.43 4.09 -17.95
C GLN A 20 -0.94 3.44 -18.08
N LEU A 21 -1.07 2.53 -19.07
CA LEU A 21 -2.31 1.76 -19.24
C LEU A 21 -2.44 0.68 -18.17
N THR A 22 -3.69 0.41 -17.76
CA THR A 22 -4.03 -0.66 -16.80
C THR A 22 -3.36 -0.55 -15.44
N VAL A 23 -3.28 0.67 -14.90
CA VAL A 23 -2.76 0.94 -13.55
C VAL A 23 -3.82 1.60 -12.66
N GLY A 24 -3.58 1.62 -11.35
CA GLY A 24 -4.41 2.33 -10.39
C GLY A 24 -5.54 1.52 -9.77
N LEU A 25 -5.69 0.22 -10.14
CA LEU A 25 -6.66 -0.64 -9.48
C LEU A 25 -6.29 -0.90 -8.02
N PHE A 26 -7.30 -1.12 -7.17
CA PHE A 26 -7.14 -1.42 -5.74
C PHE A 26 -6.28 -0.40 -5.00
N SER A 27 -6.38 0.88 -5.37
CA SER A 27 -5.57 1.95 -4.81
C SER A 27 -5.90 2.26 -3.35
N SER A 28 -4.86 2.61 -2.58
CA SER A 28 -4.95 3.12 -1.21
C SER A 28 -4.03 4.32 -1.04
N ILE A 29 -4.38 5.24 -0.15
CA ILE A 29 -3.65 6.50 0.04
C ILE A 29 -3.35 6.75 1.52
N ALA A 30 -2.14 7.21 1.80
CA ALA A 30 -1.74 7.79 3.08
C ALA A 30 -1.06 9.14 2.84
N LEU A 31 -0.98 9.97 3.88
CA LEU A 31 -0.24 11.23 3.83
C LEU A 31 1.05 11.09 4.62
N ASP A 32 2.16 11.61 4.09
CA ASP A 32 3.41 11.73 4.85
C ASP A 32 3.37 12.93 5.83
N ASP A 33 4.43 13.11 6.63
CA ASP A 33 4.52 14.15 7.65
C ASP A 33 4.42 15.59 7.08
N LEU A 34 4.59 15.76 5.77
CA LEU A 34 4.42 17.03 5.06
C LEU A 34 3.05 17.14 4.39
N GLY A 35 2.12 16.22 4.66
CA GLY A 35 0.81 16.18 4.04
C GLY A 35 0.82 15.79 2.55
N ARG A 36 1.89 15.20 2.05
CA ARG A 36 2.00 14.77 0.65
C ARG A 36 1.44 13.37 0.50
N PRO A 37 0.62 13.12 -0.52
CA PRO A 37 0.07 11.80 -0.78
C PRO A 37 1.14 10.76 -1.14
N VAL A 38 0.99 9.56 -0.56
CA VAL A 38 1.70 8.34 -0.93
C VAL A 38 0.63 7.31 -1.27
N ILE A 39 0.68 6.76 -2.49
CA ILE A 39 -0.41 5.98 -3.05
C ILE A 39 0.12 4.61 -3.45
N SER A 40 -0.47 3.53 -2.91
CA SER A 40 -0.25 2.16 -3.38
C SER A 40 -1.34 1.76 -4.37
N TYR A 41 -0.99 0.95 -5.36
CA TYR A 41 -1.94 0.47 -6.37
C TYR A 41 -1.38 -0.72 -7.14
N GLN A 42 -2.28 -1.47 -7.78
CA GLN A 42 -1.90 -2.44 -8.79
C GLN A 42 -1.43 -1.71 -10.05
N GLY A 43 -0.23 -2.06 -10.53
CA GLY A 43 0.29 -1.60 -11.80
C GLY A 43 0.75 -2.75 -12.67
N PHE A 44 1.20 -2.43 -13.88
CA PHE A 44 1.83 -3.44 -14.73
C PHE A 44 3.08 -4.00 -14.03
N GLY A 45 3.10 -5.31 -13.83
CA GLY A 45 4.21 -6.04 -13.20
C GLY A 45 4.15 -6.16 -11.68
N GLY A 46 3.08 -5.72 -11.00
CA GLY A 46 2.93 -5.95 -9.57
C GLY A 46 2.48 -4.75 -8.72
N LEU A 47 2.91 -4.73 -7.45
CA LEU A 47 2.63 -3.64 -6.52
C LEU A 47 3.46 -2.42 -6.83
N LYS A 48 2.80 -1.29 -7.02
CA LYS A 48 3.44 0.01 -7.22
C LYS A 48 3.11 0.98 -6.09
N VAL A 49 4.04 1.89 -5.83
CA VAL A 49 3.84 3.03 -4.94
C VAL A 49 4.28 4.32 -5.63
N ALA A 50 3.38 5.30 -5.67
CA ALA A 50 3.67 6.65 -6.12
C ALA A 50 3.73 7.60 -4.92
N LYS A 51 4.77 8.43 -4.83
CA LYS A 51 4.87 9.52 -3.85
C LYS A 51 4.76 10.85 -4.54
N CYS A 52 3.78 11.64 -4.13
CA CYS A 52 3.57 12.98 -4.68
C CYS A 52 4.60 13.97 -4.14
N LEU A 53 5.03 14.92 -4.97
CA LEU A 53 5.94 15.99 -4.58
C LEU A 53 5.21 17.08 -3.80
N LEU A 54 3.94 17.33 -4.13
CA LEU A 54 3.08 18.34 -3.51
C LEU A 54 1.77 17.69 -3.02
N ALA A 55 1.06 18.40 -2.15
CA ALA A 55 -0.18 17.92 -1.54
C ALA A 55 -1.34 17.71 -2.54
N ASP A 56 -1.29 18.30 -3.73
CA ASP A 56 -2.23 18.13 -4.84
C ASP A 56 -1.78 17.07 -5.86
N CYS A 57 -0.68 16.36 -5.58
CA CYS A 57 -0.01 15.45 -6.48
C CYS A 57 0.53 16.08 -7.77
N THR A 58 0.74 17.39 -7.82
CA THR A 58 1.50 17.98 -8.91
C THR A 58 2.95 17.51 -8.83
N GLY A 59 3.34 16.64 -9.78
CA GLY A 59 4.60 15.93 -9.81
C GLY A 59 4.65 14.71 -8.87
N VAL A 60 5.40 13.70 -9.29
CA VAL A 60 5.62 12.45 -8.58
C VAL A 60 7.11 12.18 -8.45
N LYS A 61 7.56 11.68 -7.31
CA LYS A 61 8.95 11.27 -7.07
C LYS A 61 9.29 10.01 -7.88
N GLY A 62 10.37 10.07 -8.65
CA GLY A 62 10.85 8.95 -9.47
C GLY A 62 10.14 8.85 -10.83
N ASN A 63 10.42 7.78 -11.58
CA ASN A 63 9.67 7.47 -12.81
C ASN A 63 8.31 6.90 -12.38
N PRO A 64 7.17 7.34 -12.97
CA PRO A 64 5.90 7.58 -12.25
C PRO A 64 5.39 6.49 -11.33
N SER A 65 6.12 5.42 -11.12
CA SER A 65 5.75 4.42 -10.11
C SER A 65 6.90 3.50 -9.81
N ASN A 66 7.32 3.49 -8.55
CA ASN A 66 8.27 2.50 -8.09
C ASN A 66 7.58 1.16 -7.94
N LEU A 67 8.07 0.17 -8.68
CA LEU A 67 7.67 -1.22 -8.50
C LEU A 67 8.23 -1.69 -7.15
N VAL A 68 7.35 -1.97 -6.21
CA VAL A 68 7.69 -2.34 -4.83
C VAL A 68 7.77 -3.85 -4.68
N ASP A 69 6.90 -4.57 -5.38
CA ASP A 69 6.93 -6.02 -5.50
C ASP A 69 6.65 -6.43 -6.95
N SER A 70 7.56 -7.21 -7.52
CA SER A 70 7.47 -7.79 -8.87
C SER A 70 7.31 -9.32 -8.85
N SER A 71 7.04 -9.91 -7.70
CA SER A 71 6.93 -11.38 -7.55
C SER A 71 5.66 -11.96 -8.15
N GLY A 72 4.69 -11.11 -8.55
CA GLY A 72 3.45 -11.52 -9.20
C GLY A 72 2.77 -10.34 -9.88
N ILE A 73 1.88 -10.62 -10.82
CA ILE A 73 1.07 -9.60 -11.51
C ILE A 73 -0.26 -9.36 -10.80
N GLY A 74 -0.67 -10.27 -9.91
CA GLY A 74 -1.96 -10.27 -9.24
C GLY A 74 -1.93 -9.60 -7.87
N VAL A 75 -1.87 -8.25 -7.83
CA VAL A 75 -1.97 -7.47 -6.58
C VAL A 75 -3.38 -6.92 -6.42
N GLN A 76 -4.06 -7.22 -5.31
CA GLN A 76 -5.37 -6.69 -5.02
C GLN A 76 -5.49 -6.16 -3.59
N TYR A 77 -6.49 -5.33 -3.35
CA TYR A 77 -6.88 -4.83 -2.01
C TYR A 77 -5.72 -4.22 -1.24
N THR A 78 -4.95 -3.32 -1.90
CA THR A 78 -3.83 -2.66 -1.23
C THR A 78 -4.32 -1.76 -0.09
N SER A 79 -3.57 -1.73 1.00
CA SER A 79 -3.76 -0.80 2.12
C SER A 79 -2.41 -0.25 2.56
N ILE A 80 -2.23 1.08 2.47
CA ILE A 80 -0.98 1.75 2.76
C ILE A 80 -1.04 2.52 4.06
N ALA A 81 0.04 2.49 4.84
CA ALA A 81 0.27 3.34 6.00
C ALA A 81 1.72 3.82 6.04
N ILE A 82 1.96 4.92 6.74
CA ILE A 82 3.33 5.45 6.94
C ILE A 82 3.87 4.91 8.26
N GLY A 83 4.90 4.09 8.17
CA GLY A 83 5.57 3.50 9.32
C GLY A 83 6.69 4.37 9.88
N GLN A 84 7.47 3.81 10.80
CA GLN A 84 8.58 4.51 11.44
C GLN A 84 9.60 5.01 10.43
N GLY A 85 10.10 6.23 10.66
CA GLY A 85 11.04 6.90 9.75
C GLY A 85 10.42 7.32 8.42
N GLY A 86 9.10 7.50 8.36
CA GLY A 86 8.38 7.96 7.18
C GLY A 86 8.32 6.93 6.05
N ARG A 87 8.64 5.66 6.31
CA ARG A 87 8.67 4.60 5.29
C ARG A 87 7.27 4.03 5.06
N PRO A 88 6.79 4.02 3.82
CA PRO A 88 5.52 3.39 3.51
C PRO A 88 5.55 1.88 3.73
N LEU A 89 4.45 1.37 4.29
CA LEU A 89 4.13 -0.04 4.45
C LEU A 89 2.86 -0.30 3.66
N VAL A 90 2.81 -1.40 2.91
CA VAL A 90 1.63 -1.76 2.12
C VAL A 90 1.25 -3.20 2.43
N ALA A 91 0.05 -3.40 2.98
CA ALA A 91 -0.59 -4.71 3.03
C ALA A 91 -1.36 -4.92 1.72
N TYR A 92 -1.34 -6.13 1.18
CA TYR A 92 -2.05 -6.48 -0.05
C TYR A 92 -2.30 -7.98 -0.15
N TYR A 93 -3.28 -8.33 -0.97
CA TYR A 93 -3.53 -9.71 -1.36
C TYR A 93 -2.74 -10.06 -2.62
N ASP A 94 -1.94 -11.10 -2.54
CA ASP A 94 -1.23 -11.71 -3.65
C ASP A 94 -2.12 -12.80 -4.27
N VAL A 95 -2.69 -12.50 -5.44
CA VAL A 95 -3.63 -13.40 -6.13
C VAL A 95 -2.94 -14.67 -6.64
N ASP A 96 -1.65 -14.58 -6.98
CA ASP A 96 -0.92 -15.70 -7.57
C ASP A 96 -0.60 -16.77 -6.51
N ASN A 97 -0.36 -16.36 -5.27
CA ASN A 97 -0.06 -17.24 -4.14
C ASN A 97 -1.22 -17.39 -3.14
N LEU A 98 -2.27 -16.59 -3.26
CA LEU A 98 -3.43 -16.53 -2.35
C LEU A 98 -3.07 -16.11 -0.93
N ASP A 99 -2.04 -15.26 -0.80
CA ASP A 99 -1.42 -14.86 0.46
C ASP A 99 -1.77 -13.42 0.85
N LEU A 100 -1.82 -13.18 2.19
CA LEU A 100 -1.64 -11.83 2.72
C LEU A 100 -0.15 -11.49 2.73
N ARG A 101 0.23 -10.40 2.07
CA ARG A 101 1.61 -9.89 2.08
C ARG A 101 1.72 -8.49 2.64
N VAL A 102 2.90 -8.17 3.17
CA VAL A 102 3.31 -6.81 3.54
C VAL A 102 4.60 -6.47 2.81
N ALA A 103 4.59 -5.34 2.11
CA ALA A 103 5.77 -4.71 1.54
C ALA A 103 6.15 -3.50 2.39
N LYS A 104 7.44 -3.40 2.79
CA LYS A 104 8.04 -2.24 3.42
C LYS A 104 8.99 -1.57 2.45
N CYS A 105 8.73 -0.32 2.12
CA CYS A 105 9.60 0.47 1.26
C CYS A 105 11.00 0.64 1.85
N ALA A 106 12.03 0.62 1.01
CA ALA A 106 13.42 0.78 1.42
C ALA A 106 13.69 2.14 2.09
N ASN A 107 12.95 3.16 1.69
CA ASN A 107 13.02 4.53 2.22
C ASN A 107 11.67 5.25 2.09
N ALA A 108 11.60 6.50 2.54
CA ALA A 108 10.37 7.30 2.52
C ALA A 108 9.85 7.63 1.10
N ASP A 109 10.70 7.51 0.07
CA ASP A 109 10.33 7.76 -1.32
C ASP A 109 10.01 6.44 -2.08
N CYS A 110 10.07 5.29 -1.41
CA CYS A 110 9.94 3.94 -1.99
C CYS A 110 10.93 3.65 -3.15
N LEU A 111 12.08 4.30 -3.14
CA LEU A 111 13.16 4.04 -4.12
C LEU A 111 14.07 2.92 -3.61
N GLY A 112 14.48 2.03 -4.50
CA GLY A 112 15.34 0.89 -4.17
C GLY A 112 14.57 -0.37 -3.77
N THR A 113 15.29 -1.38 -3.30
CA THR A 113 14.72 -2.71 -3.01
C THR A 113 13.89 -2.69 -1.74
N SER A 114 12.61 -2.94 -1.87
CA SER A 114 11.67 -3.09 -0.75
C SER A 114 11.80 -4.49 -0.13
N GLN A 115 11.42 -4.59 1.16
CA GLN A 115 11.29 -5.88 1.85
C GLN A 115 9.84 -6.36 1.73
N VAL A 116 9.64 -7.57 1.23
CA VAL A 116 8.33 -8.20 1.09
C VAL A 116 8.26 -9.46 1.94
N THR A 117 7.17 -9.62 2.69
CA THR A 117 6.94 -10.75 3.60
C THR A 117 5.55 -11.30 3.35
N ALA A 118 5.44 -12.63 3.20
CA ALA A 118 4.16 -13.33 3.34
C ALA A 118 3.81 -13.40 4.83
N VAL A 119 2.67 -12.81 5.21
CA VAL A 119 2.24 -12.67 6.60
C VAL A 119 1.32 -13.80 7.01
N ASP A 120 0.44 -14.20 6.12
CA ASP A 120 -0.44 -15.37 6.25
C ASP A 120 -0.53 -16.04 4.88
N SER A 121 -0.28 -17.35 4.84
CA SER A 121 -0.32 -18.20 3.65
C SER A 121 -1.08 -19.52 3.92
N ALA A 122 -1.90 -19.53 4.96
CA ALA A 122 -2.68 -20.70 5.34
C ALA A 122 -4.02 -20.76 4.57
N GLY A 123 -3.95 -20.96 3.27
CA GLY A 123 -5.10 -21.01 2.36
C GLY A 123 -5.27 -19.74 1.55
N ASP A 124 -6.50 -19.41 1.13
CA ASP A 124 -6.83 -18.18 0.41
C ASP A 124 -7.12 -17.06 1.43
N VAL A 125 -6.12 -16.26 1.74
CA VAL A 125 -6.12 -15.28 2.82
C VAL A 125 -5.59 -13.91 2.38
N GLY A 126 -6.10 -12.82 2.99
CA GLY A 126 -5.58 -11.48 2.73
C GLY A 126 -6.48 -10.61 1.87
N ARG A 127 -7.64 -11.09 1.44
CA ARG A 127 -8.58 -10.26 0.67
C ARG A 127 -9.13 -9.12 1.52
N PHE A 128 -9.40 -7.97 0.88
CA PHE A 128 -9.93 -6.76 1.53
C PHE A 128 -9.08 -6.28 2.71
N ALA A 129 -7.75 -6.39 2.59
CA ALA A 129 -6.84 -5.97 3.63
C ALA A 129 -7.03 -4.49 4.01
N SER A 130 -7.00 -4.23 5.31
CA SER A 130 -7.02 -2.88 5.89
C SER A 130 -5.99 -2.79 6.99
N MET A 131 -5.05 -1.85 6.88
CA MET A 131 -3.90 -1.71 7.77
C MET A 131 -3.94 -0.38 8.52
N ALA A 132 -3.60 -0.45 9.80
CA ALA A 132 -3.31 0.71 10.63
C ALA A 132 -1.98 0.52 11.35
N ILE A 133 -1.34 1.63 11.74
CA ILE A 133 -0.16 1.60 12.60
C ILE A 133 -0.60 1.80 14.05
N GLY A 134 -0.27 0.86 14.92
CA GLY A 134 -0.54 0.94 16.34
C GLY A 134 0.30 2.01 17.06
N ALA A 135 -0.04 2.33 18.29
CA ALA A 135 0.71 3.29 19.11
C ALA A 135 2.18 2.88 19.36
N ASP A 136 2.48 1.58 19.22
CA ASP A 136 3.83 1.00 19.28
C ASP A 136 4.61 1.14 17.96
N GLY A 137 4.01 1.75 16.94
CA GLY A 137 4.60 1.93 15.61
C GLY A 137 4.58 0.67 14.74
N LEU A 138 3.85 -0.37 15.15
CA LEU A 138 3.78 -1.65 14.43
C LEU A 138 2.43 -1.83 13.71
N PRO A 139 2.42 -2.52 12.54
CA PRO A 139 1.20 -2.76 11.79
C PRO A 139 0.19 -3.65 12.54
N VAL A 140 -1.09 -3.31 12.36
CA VAL A 140 -2.24 -4.17 12.64
C VAL A 140 -3.01 -4.28 11.34
N ILE A 141 -3.33 -5.48 10.89
CA ILE A 141 -3.98 -5.71 9.60
C ILE A 141 -5.21 -6.58 9.83
N ALA A 142 -6.38 -6.08 9.42
CA ALA A 142 -7.60 -6.87 9.29
C ALA A 142 -7.74 -7.33 7.84
N TYR A 143 -8.20 -8.56 7.63
CA TYR A 143 -8.36 -9.14 6.29
C TYR A 143 -9.38 -10.28 6.30
N TYR A 144 -9.85 -10.65 5.14
CA TYR A 144 -10.77 -11.76 4.93
C TYR A 144 -9.99 -13.05 4.61
N ASP A 145 -10.32 -14.12 5.33
CA ASP A 145 -9.92 -15.50 5.07
C ASP A 145 -11.02 -16.16 4.24
N ALA A 146 -10.79 -16.30 2.94
CA ALA A 146 -11.77 -16.87 2.04
C ALA A 146 -11.86 -18.41 2.16
N THR A 147 -10.84 -19.07 2.70
CA THR A 147 -10.85 -20.50 2.95
C THR A 147 -11.85 -20.88 4.03
N ASN A 148 -11.89 -20.07 5.12
CA ASN A 148 -12.75 -20.36 6.28
C ASN A 148 -14.00 -19.47 6.32
N GLY A 149 -14.06 -18.40 5.54
CA GLY A 149 -15.14 -17.42 5.54
C GLY A 149 -15.08 -16.43 6.71
N ASP A 150 -13.90 -16.22 7.27
CA ASP A 150 -13.70 -15.49 8.53
C ASP A 150 -13.06 -14.11 8.34
N LEU A 151 -13.35 -13.21 9.27
CA LEU A 151 -12.57 -12.00 9.50
C LEU A 151 -11.37 -12.34 10.38
N LYS A 152 -10.16 -12.10 9.88
CA LYS A 152 -8.91 -12.28 10.64
C LYS A 152 -8.25 -10.94 10.92
N VAL A 153 -7.48 -10.89 12.01
CA VAL A 153 -6.63 -9.75 12.37
C VAL A 153 -5.26 -10.28 12.76
N VAL A 154 -4.21 -9.68 12.20
CA VAL A 154 -2.83 -9.91 12.62
C VAL A 154 -2.24 -8.64 13.20
N LYS A 155 -1.60 -8.76 14.38
CA LYS A 155 -0.72 -7.73 14.97
C LYS A 155 0.71 -8.14 14.69
N CYS A 156 1.42 -7.32 13.91
CA CYS A 156 2.81 -7.61 13.56
C CYS A 156 3.76 -7.35 14.74
N ALA A 157 4.75 -8.21 14.91
CA ALA A 157 5.82 -8.03 15.91
C ALA A 157 6.96 -7.13 15.40
N THR A 158 7.03 -6.90 14.09
CA THR A 158 8.00 -6.03 13.42
C THR A 158 7.31 -5.20 12.34
N GLN A 159 7.97 -4.17 11.82
CA GLN A 159 7.42 -3.37 10.71
C GLN A 159 7.28 -4.15 9.40
N THR A 160 8.02 -5.22 9.22
CA THR A 160 7.92 -6.10 8.04
C THR A 160 6.94 -7.23 8.24
N CYS A 161 6.30 -7.33 9.42
CA CYS A 161 5.46 -8.46 9.81
C CYS A 161 6.17 -9.82 9.65
N ALA A 162 7.49 -9.85 9.74
CA ALA A 162 8.23 -11.10 9.69
C ALA A 162 7.79 -12.01 10.85
N VAL A 163 7.38 -13.21 10.52
CA VAL A 163 7.09 -14.25 11.51
C VAL A 163 8.40 -14.91 11.90
N TRP A 164 8.63 -15.08 13.22
CA TRP A 164 9.74 -15.88 13.71
C TRP A 164 9.35 -17.34 13.51
N GLN A 165 10.11 -18.04 12.69
CA GLN A 165 10.04 -19.50 12.57
C GLN A 165 10.78 -20.14 13.73
#